data_1398a9b8b74eeb35534e6cd42dd78c21
#
_entry.id   1398a9b8b74eeb35534e6cd42dd78c21
#
_cell.length_a   1.000
_cell.length_b   1.000
_cell.length_c   1.000
_cell.angle_alpha   90.00
_cell.angle_beta   90.00
_cell.angle_gamma   90.00
#
_symmetry.space_group_name_H-M   'P 1'
#
loop_
_entity.id
_entity.type
_entity.pdbx_description
1 polymer ?
#
loop_
_entity_poly.entity_id
_entity_poly.type
_entity_poly.pdbx_seq_one_letter_code
_entity_poly.pdbx_strand_id
1 'polypeptide(L)'
;MVTAATALIVVAGVVAGQLPALGAGGLLHPGRRSMVEPLPDICEDVPFKGAGVDLRGWRCRGAGVRRGTVVYLHGIADNRGSAVGIVRRFTQRGFDVIAYDSRAHGESGGSACTYGFFEKQDLRLVLDTIQPGPIVLMGTSLGAAVALQEAGQDDRVAAVVAAETFADLRTVAIERAPFFFTMGTIERAFEVAESEGHFKIEAVSPEAAARTIGAPVLLIHGSTDHETPPEHSRRVFDALHDPKQLILVPGAGHNQSLRGEVWQDIDRWIDRALSTPTVPR
;
A
#
# COMPACT_ATOMS: atom_id res chain seq x y z
N MET A 1 2.21 38.94 38.66
CA MET A 1 2.99 37.72 38.71
C MET A 1 2.09 36.57 38.20
N VAL A 2 2.38 36.00 37.05
CA VAL A 2 1.70 34.78 36.60
C VAL A 2 2.24 33.66 37.48
N THR A 3 1.35 32.95 38.18
CA THR A 3 1.75 31.80 39.02
C THR A 3 2.31 30.67 38.18
N ALA A 4 3.21 29.84 38.75
CA ALA A 4 3.75 28.67 38.06
C ALA A 4 2.63 27.73 37.53
N ALA A 5 1.51 27.65 38.26
CA ALA A 5 0.33 26.92 37.84
C ALA A 5 -0.32 27.47 36.57
N THR A 6 -0.42 28.82 36.47
CA THR A 6 -0.97 29.49 35.29
C THR A 6 -0.05 29.27 34.07
N ALA A 7 1.28 29.37 34.28
CA ALA A 7 2.25 29.07 33.21
C ALA A 7 2.16 27.62 32.74
N LEU A 8 2.02 26.65 33.63
CA LEU A 8 1.88 25.24 33.31
C LEU A 8 0.60 24.96 32.51
N ILE A 9 -0.52 25.59 32.89
CA ILE A 9 -1.80 25.44 32.17
C ILE A 9 -1.71 26.04 30.76
N VAL A 10 -1.05 27.18 30.60
CA VAL A 10 -0.83 27.81 29.29
C VAL A 10 0.04 26.95 28.41
N VAL A 11 1.15 26.40 28.94
CA VAL A 11 2.04 25.51 28.19
C VAL A 11 1.30 24.24 27.80
N ALA A 12 0.55 23.60 28.72
CA ALA A 12 -0.26 22.42 28.42
C ALA A 12 -1.32 22.71 27.36
N GLY A 13 -1.98 23.87 27.41
CA GLY A 13 -2.96 24.30 26.42
C GLY A 13 -2.35 24.52 25.02
N VAL A 14 -1.16 25.13 24.96
CA VAL A 14 -0.43 25.31 23.69
C VAL A 14 -0.01 23.97 23.09
N VAL A 15 0.55 23.07 23.92
CA VAL A 15 0.93 21.71 23.47
C VAL A 15 -0.30 20.93 22.98
N ALA A 16 -1.39 20.95 23.74
CA ALA A 16 -2.63 20.29 23.33
C ALA A 16 -3.18 20.86 22.01
N GLY A 17 -3.04 22.16 21.77
CA GLY A 17 -3.44 22.82 20.53
C GLY A 17 -2.63 22.40 19.30
N GLN A 18 -1.40 21.90 19.48
CA GLN A 18 -0.54 21.42 18.39
C GLN A 18 -0.75 19.94 18.04
N LEU A 19 -1.39 19.15 18.92
CA LEU A 19 -1.56 17.71 18.70
C LEU A 19 -2.29 17.36 17.38
N PRO A 20 -3.35 18.07 16.95
CA PRO A 20 -3.99 17.79 15.66
C PRO A 20 -3.04 17.95 14.46
N ALA A 21 -2.24 19.03 14.45
CA ALA A 21 -1.26 19.26 13.39
C ALA A 21 -0.14 18.20 13.39
N LEU A 22 0.32 17.77 14.57
CA LEU A 22 1.28 16.68 14.69
C LEU A 22 0.69 15.35 14.20
N GLY A 23 -0.57 15.06 14.54
CA GLY A 23 -1.27 13.87 14.07
C GLY A 23 -1.44 13.88 12.55
N ALA A 24 -1.87 14.99 11.97
CA ALA A 24 -1.98 15.18 10.53
C ALA A 24 -0.63 15.03 9.83
N GLY A 25 0.43 15.66 10.38
CA GLY A 25 1.78 15.54 9.85
C GLY A 25 2.30 14.11 9.88
N GLY A 26 2.06 13.36 10.95
CA GLY A 26 2.40 11.95 11.06
C GLY A 26 1.66 11.06 10.06
N LEU A 27 0.44 11.42 9.70
CA LEU A 27 -0.35 10.73 8.68
C LEU A 27 0.16 11.04 7.27
N LEU A 28 0.38 12.32 6.95
CA LEU A 28 0.67 12.79 5.59
C LEU A 28 2.13 12.65 5.18
N HIS A 29 3.06 12.79 6.12
CA HIS A 29 4.49 12.93 5.84
C HIS A 29 5.28 11.74 6.38
N PRO A 30 5.18 10.55 5.74
CA PRO A 30 5.99 9.41 6.14
C PRO A 30 7.47 9.70 5.99
N GLY A 31 8.29 9.11 6.86
CA GLY A 31 9.73 9.21 6.75
C GLY A 31 10.21 8.71 5.39
N ARG A 32 11.03 9.50 4.68
CA ARG A 32 11.64 9.07 3.43
C ARG A 32 12.86 8.21 3.71
N ARG A 33 12.74 6.91 3.44
CA ARG A 33 13.87 5.99 3.52
C ARG A 33 14.75 6.16 2.29
N SER A 34 16.06 6.39 2.52
CA SER A 34 17.03 6.43 1.43
C SER A 34 17.17 5.05 0.79
N MET A 35 17.42 5.03 -0.53
CA MET A 35 17.75 3.82 -1.25
C MET A 35 19.11 3.28 -0.78
N VAL A 36 19.15 2.03 -0.37
CA VAL A 36 20.36 1.33 0.07
C VAL A 36 20.66 0.16 -0.87
N GLU A 37 19.63 -0.47 -1.37
CA GLU A 37 19.71 -1.62 -2.24
C GLU A 37 20.21 -1.18 -3.63
N PRO A 38 21.24 -1.87 -4.18
CA PRO A 38 21.70 -1.58 -5.53
C PRO A 38 20.63 -1.95 -6.56
N LEU A 39 20.63 -1.25 -7.68
CA LEU A 39 19.81 -1.60 -8.84
C LEU A 39 20.18 -3.02 -9.30
N PRO A 40 19.23 -3.99 -9.35
CA PRO A 40 19.52 -5.31 -9.89
C PRO A 40 19.92 -5.25 -11.37
N ASP A 41 20.92 -6.03 -11.80
CA ASP A 41 21.51 -6.01 -13.16
C ASP A 41 20.49 -6.15 -14.30
N ILE A 42 19.36 -6.85 -14.02
CA ILE A 42 18.26 -7.08 -14.97
C ILE A 42 17.24 -5.95 -15.00
N CYS A 43 17.46 -4.89 -14.24
CA CYS A 43 16.55 -3.76 -14.09
C CYS A 43 17.14 -2.49 -14.70
N GLU A 44 16.26 -1.63 -15.15
CA GLU A 44 16.54 -0.26 -15.55
C GLU A 44 15.91 0.69 -14.52
N ASP A 45 16.64 1.73 -14.10
CA ASP A 45 16.06 2.83 -13.31
C ASP A 45 15.29 3.76 -14.26
N VAL A 46 14.01 3.90 -14.04
CA VAL A 46 13.12 4.63 -14.96
C VAL A 46 12.26 5.63 -14.21
N PRO A 47 12.05 6.82 -14.79
CA PRO A 47 11.04 7.74 -14.31
C PRO A 47 9.65 7.30 -14.79
N PHE A 48 8.66 7.40 -13.89
CA PHE A 48 7.25 7.30 -14.25
C PHE A 48 6.55 8.63 -13.98
N LYS A 49 5.46 8.88 -14.69
CA LYS A 49 4.57 10.00 -14.40
C LYS A 49 3.43 9.50 -13.54
N GLY A 50 3.21 10.14 -12.41
CA GLY A 50 2.02 10.00 -11.60
C GLY A 50 1.06 11.18 -11.82
N ALA A 51 -0.04 11.19 -11.10
CA ALA A 51 -1.06 12.25 -11.12
C ALA A 51 -0.51 13.53 -10.47
N GLY A 52 0.13 14.37 -11.27
CA GLY A 52 0.77 15.61 -10.82
C GLY A 52 2.08 15.42 -10.05
N VAL A 53 2.74 14.27 -10.18
CA VAL A 53 3.98 13.95 -9.48
C VAL A 53 4.90 13.11 -10.35
N ASP A 54 6.21 13.32 -10.24
CA ASP A 54 7.21 12.44 -10.85
C ASP A 54 7.55 11.30 -9.89
N LEU A 55 7.52 10.07 -10.40
CA LEU A 55 7.85 8.88 -9.65
C LEU A 55 9.18 8.28 -10.13
N ARG A 56 9.90 7.65 -9.20
CA ARG A 56 11.11 6.89 -9.49
C ARG A 56 10.85 5.41 -9.32
N GLY A 57 11.32 4.60 -10.27
CA GLY A 57 11.08 3.18 -10.21
C GLY A 57 12.03 2.35 -11.05
N TRP A 58 11.86 1.07 -10.96
CA TRP A 58 12.60 0.05 -11.69
C TRP A 58 11.69 -0.69 -12.66
N ARG A 59 12.23 -0.95 -13.85
CA ARG A 59 11.64 -1.87 -14.83
C ARG A 59 12.61 -3.02 -15.05
N CYS A 60 12.19 -4.22 -14.68
CA CYS A 60 13.01 -5.42 -14.72
C CYS A 60 12.43 -6.42 -15.71
N ARG A 61 13.26 -7.02 -16.55
CA ARG A 61 12.82 -7.97 -17.58
C ARG A 61 12.79 -9.40 -17.04
N GLY A 62 11.70 -10.11 -17.36
CA GLY A 62 11.57 -11.52 -17.10
C GLY A 62 12.45 -12.39 -17.98
N ALA A 63 12.89 -13.54 -17.46
CA ALA A 63 13.66 -14.53 -18.21
C ALA A 63 12.75 -15.35 -19.13
N GLY A 64 13.22 -15.65 -20.35
CA GLY A 64 12.52 -16.53 -21.28
C GLY A 64 11.22 -15.95 -21.86
N VAL A 65 10.19 -16.79 -22.00
CA VAL A 65 8.89 -16.36 -22.54
C VAL A 65 8.15 -15.52 -21.52
N ARG A 66 7.76 -14.32 -21.93
CA ARG A 66 7.05 -13.38 -21.05
C ARG A 66 5.66 -13.91 -20.67
N ARG A 67 5.38 -13.98 -19.36
CA ARG A 67 4.11 -14.43 -18.79
C ARG A 67 3.16 -13.31 -18.43
N GLY A 68 3.68 -12.08 -18.26
CA GLY A 68 2.94 -10.91 -17.82
C GLY A 68 3.84 -9.94 -17.05
N THR A 69 3.24 -9.03 -16.33
CA THR A 69 3.97 -8.07 -15.49
C THR A 69 3.48 -8.13 -14.05
N VAL A 70 4.40 -8.23 -13.10
CA VAL A 70 4.13 -8.01 -11.67
C VAL A 70 4.47 -6.55 -11.34
N VAL A 71 3.53 -5.81 -10.79
CA VAL A 71 3.77 -4.47 -10.25
C VAL A 71 3.78 -4.56 -8.74
N TYR A 72 4.93 -4.28 -8.15
CA TYR A 72 5.11 -4.33 -6.69
C TYR A 72 5.02 -2.94 -6.07
N LEU A 73 4.22 -2.84 -5.00
CA LEU A 73 3.97 -1.64 -4.22
C LEU A 73 4.44 -1.85 -2.78
N HIS A 74 5.37 -1.03 -2.35
CA HIS A 74 5.96 -1.09 -1.01
C HIS A 74 5.04 -0.52 0.09
N GLY A 75 5.37 -0.79 1.34
CA GLY A 75 4.70 -0.28 2.53
C GLY A 75 5.02 1.20 2.83
N ILE A 76 4.35 1.75 3.86
CA ILE A 76 4.61 3.13 4.31
C ILE A 76 6.04 3.27 4.83
N ALA A 77 6.64 4.45 4.63
CA ALA A 77 8.02 4.79 5.01
C ALA A 77 9.09 3.83 4.44
N ASP A 78 8.78 3.11 3.36
CA ASP A 78 9.67 2.23 2.63
C ASP A 78 9.96 2.78 1.22
N ASN A 79 10.60 2.02 0.36
CA ASN A 79 10.90 2.38 -1.03
C ASN A 79 10.99 1.13 -1.93
N ARG A 80 11.22 1.34 -3.23
CA ARG A 80 11.33 0.27 -4.23
C ARG A 80 12.43 -0.76 -3.96
N GLY A 81 13.39 -0.47 -3.08
CA GLY A 81 14.44 -1.41 -2.68
C GLY A 81 13.90 -2.69 -2.05
N SER A 82 12.76 -2.61 -1.35
CA SER A 82 12.10 -3.80 -0.79
C SER A 82 11.63 -4.79 -1.88
N ALA A 83 11.58 -4.37 -3.15
CA ALA A 83 11.25 -5.24 -4.27
C ALA A 83 12.36 -6.21 -4.69
N VAL A 84 13.59 -6.11 -4.20
CA VAL A 84 14.73 -6.93 -4.68
C VAL A 84 14.41 -8.44 -4.64
N GLY A 85 13.80 -8.92 -3.57
CA GLY A 85 13.36 -10.32 -3.46
C GLY A 85 12.25 -10.68 -4.45
N ILE A 86 11.31 -9.76 -4.68
CA ILE A 86 10.20 -9.89 -5.64
C ILE A 86 10.76 -9.94 -7.06
N VAL A 87 11.65 -9.01 -7.41
CA VAL A 87 12.31 -8.96 -8.71
C VAL A 87 12.97 -10.30 -9.01
N ARG A 88 13.86 -10.76 -8.11
CA ARG A 88 14.58 -12.03 -8.29
C ARG A 88 13.62 -13.21 -8.52
N ARG A 89 12.55 -13.30 -7.71
CA ARG A 89 11.60 -14.41 -7.78
C ARG A 89 10.81 -14.40 -9.08
N PHE A 90 10.19 -13.29 -9.42
CA PHE A 90 9.23 -13.25 -10.51
C PHE A 90 9.90 -13.15 -11.89
N THR A 91 11.06 -12.52 -12.00
CA THR A 91 11.80 -12.50 -13.26
C THR A 91 12.30 -13.89 -13.65
N GLN A 92 12.74 -14.72 -12.69
CA GLN A 92 13.09 -16.12 -12.95
C GLN A 92 11.89 -16.97 -13.43
N ARG A 93 10.67 -16.53 -13.15
CA ARG A 93 9.41 -17.17 -13.57
C ARG A 93 8.84 -16.59 -14.86
N GLY A 94 9.57 -15.74 -15.55
CA GLY A 94 9.15 -15.15 -16.83
C GLY A 94 8.24 -13.92 -16.71
N PHE A 95 8.12 -13.31 -15.53
CA PHE A 95 7.38 -12.05 -15.39
C PHE A 95 8.33 -10.86 -15.51
N ASP A 96 7.91 -9.83 -16.25
CA ASP A 96 8.49 -8.52 -16.04
C ASP A 96 8.08 -8.01 -14.65
N VAL A 97 8.93 -7.20 -14.03
CA VAL A 97 8.61 -6.60 -12.73
C VAL A 97 8.78 -5.09 -12.81
N ILE A 98 7.78 -4.37 -12.31
CA ILE A 98 7.86 -2.93 -12.06
C ILE A 98 7.77 -2.73 -10.55
N ALA A 99 8.68 -1.93 -10.01
CA ALA A 99 8.62 -1.44 -8.63
C ALA A 99 8.94 0.04 -8.64
N TYR A 100 8.19 0.84 -7.91
CA TYR A 100 8.44 2.28 -7.86
C TYR A 100 8.22 2.81 -6.45
N ASP A 101 8.86 3.93 -6.13
CA ASP A 101 8.60 4.66 -4.91
C ASP A 101 7.24 5.36 -5.05
N SER A 102 6.33 5.11 -4.12
CA SER A 102 5.06 5.82 -4.05
C SER A 102 5.28 7.32 -3.85
N ARG A 103 4.27 8.15 -4.18
CA ARG A 103 4.35 9.59 -3.86
C ARG A 103 4.74 9.81 -2.40
N ALA A 104 5.48 10.86 -2.10
CA ALA A 104 6.02 11.20 -0.79
C ALA A 104 6.98 10.15 -0.18
N HIS A 105 7.41 9.13 -0.93
CA HIS A 105 8.35 8.11 -0.47
C HIS A 105 9.63 8.08 -1.33
N GLY A 106 10.69 7.50 -0.77
CA GLY A 106 11.97 7.29 -1.46
C GLY A 106 12.44 8.53 -2.22
N GLU A 107 12.72 8.34 -3.52
CA GLU A 107 13.16 9.40 -4.45
C GLU A 107 12.02 9.98 -5.31
N SER A 108 10.78 9.52 -5.12
CA SER A 108 9.61 10.07 -5.81
C SER A 108 9.22 11.44 -5.28
N GLY A 109 8.57 12.22 -6.13
CA GLY A 109 8.01 13.52 -5.77
C GLY A 109 6.78 13.42 -4.84
N GLY A 110 6.11 14.55 -4.66
CA GLY A 110 4.96 14.67 -3.78
C GLY A 110 5.34 15.02 -2.35
N SER A 111 4.47 15.75 -1.67
CA SER A 111 4.65 16.20 -0.29
C SER A 111 3.85 15.37 0.72
N ALA A 112 2.77 14.69 0.27
CA ALA A 112 1.87 13.96 1.14
C ALA A 112 1.56 12.55 0.60
N CYS A 113 1.46 11.60 1.51
CA CYS A 113 0.88 10.28 1.30
C CYS A 113 -0.63 10.36 1.56
N THR A 114 -1.45 9.82 0.65
CA THR A 114 -2.91 9.82 0.74
C THR A 114 -3.53 8.43 0.77
N TYR A 115 -2.71 7.41 1.06
CA TYR A 115 -3.11 6.02 1.36
C TYR A 115 -3.94 5.32 0.28
N GLY A 116 -3.82 5.77 -0.96
CA GLY A 116 -4.55 5.22 -2.10
C GLY A 116 -5.52 6.21 -2.75
N PHE A 117 -5.74 7.41 -2.19
CA PHE A 117 -6.60 8.40 -2.83
C PHE A 117 -5.99 8.89 -4.14
N PHE A 118 -4.75 9.39 -4.10
CA PHE A 118 -3.99 9.76 -5.30
C PHE A 118 -3.06 8.63 -5.76
N GLU A 119 -2.56 7.77 -4.88
CA GLU A 119 -1.64 6.69 -5.22
C GLU A 119 -2.24 5.69 -6.22
N LYS A 120 -3.56 5.43 -6.18
CA LYS A 120 -4.22 4.60 -7.21
C LYS A 120 -4.21 5.25 -8.59
N GLN A 121 -4.31 6.59 -8.67
CA GLN A 121 -4.19 7.31 -9.93
C GLN A 121 -2.75 7.27 -10.46
N ASP A 122 -1.75 7.38 -9.55
CA ASP A 122 -0.34 7.20 -9.91
C ASP A 122 -0.12 5.79 -10.47
N LEU A 123 -0.63 4.77 -9.77
CA LEU A 123 -0.54 3.39 -10.21
C LEU A 123 -1.16 3.21 -11.59
N ARG A 124 -2.34 3.74 -11.85
CA ARG A 124 -3.00 3.69 -13.17
C ARG A 124 -2.10 4.21 -14.27
N LEU A 125 -1.46 5.37 -14.07
CA LEU A 125 -0.53 5.94 -15.04
C LEU A 125 0.72 5.08 -15.23
N VAL A 126 1.20 4.39 -14.19
CA VAL A 126 2.26 3.39 -14.31
C VAL A 126 1.77 2.19 -15.13
N LEU A 127 0.54 1.70 -14.88
CA LEU A 127 -0.07 0.59 -15.63
C LEU A 127 -0.22 0.93 -17.13
N ASP A 128 -0.48 2.20 -17.47
CA ASP A 128 -0.58 2.66 -18.87
C ASP A 128 0.74 2.52 -19.64
N THR A 129 1.87 2.37 -18.94
CA THR A 129 3.19 2.14 -19.56
C THR A 129 3.52 0.67 -19.80
N ILE A 130 2.66 -0.24 -19.38
CA ILE A 130 2.90 -1.70 -19.44
C ILE A 130 2.50 -2.23 -20.83
N GLN A 131 3.34 -3.09 -21.39
CA GLN A 131 3.02 -3.80 -22.61
C GLN A 131 1.81 -4.73 -22.41
N PRO A 132 0.98 -4.95 -23.45
CA PRO A 132 -0.18 -5.85 -23.35
C PRO A 132 0.16 -7.22 -22.76
N GLY A 133 -0.71 -7.71 -21.90
CA GLY A 133 -0.60 -9.00 -21.22
C GLY A 133 -1.11 -8.93 -19.78
N PRO A 134 -1.14 -10.07 -19.06
CA PRO A 134 -1.62 -10.12 -17.69
C PRO A 134 -0.83 -9.22 -16.74
N ILE A 135 -1.53 -8.45 -15.90
CA ILE A 135 -0.96 -7.60 -14.85
C ILE A 135 -1.32 -8.19 -13.49
N VAL A 136 -0.31 -8.48 -12.68
CA VAL A 136 -0.47 -8.89 -11.29
C VAL A 136 -0.05 -7.73 -10.39
N LEU A 137 -0.96 -7.23 -9.58
CA LEU A 137 -0.62 -6.27 -8.54
C LEU A 137 -0.20 -7.03 -7.27
N MET A 138 0.95 -6.66 -6.72
CA MET A 138 1.44 -7.22 -5.46
C MET A 138 1.86 -6.09 -4.53
N GLY A 139 1.32 -6.04 -3.32
CA GLY A 139 1.66 -4.99 -2.39
C GLY A 139 1.69 -5.44 -0.94
N THR A 140 2.39 -4.66 -0.10
CA THR A 140 2.45 -4.84 1.34
C THR A 140 1.93 -3.61 2.06
N SER A 141 1.13 -3.78 3.13
CA SER A 141 0.61 -2.69 3.97
C SER A 141 -0.04 -1.58 3.12
N LEU A 142 0.52 -0.37 3.09
CA LEU A 142 0.09 0.72 2.21
C LEU A 142 -0.03 0.27 0.74
N GLY A 143 0.99 -0.42 0.22
CA GLY A 143 1.00 -0.88 -1.17
C GLY A 143 -0.11 -1.90 -1.46
N ALA A 144 -0.45 -2.74 -0.49
CA ALA A 144 -1.58 -3.66 -0.60
C ALA A 144 -2.92 -2.92 -0.69
N ALA A 145 -3.09 -1.89 0.13
CA ALA A 145 -4.28 -1.04 0.11
C ALA A 145 -4.43 -0.28 -1.22
N VAL A 146 -3.32 0.25 -1.77
CA VAL A 146 -3.31 0.91 -3.09
C VAL A 146 -3.67 -0.08 -4.20
N ALA A 147 -3.06 -1.29 -4.18
CA ALA A 147 -3.34 -2.34 -5.16
C ALA A 147 -4.82 -2.74 -5.20
N LEU A 148 -5.44 -2.94 -4.03
CA LEU A 148 -6.86 -3.26 -3.93
C LEU A 148 -7.76 -2.12 -4.44
N GLN A 149 -7.44 -0.87 -4.09
CA GLN A 149 -8.22 0.27 -4.50
C GLN A 149 -8.13 0.53 -6.02
N GLU A 150 -7.00 0.27 -6.65
CA GLU A 150 -6.87 0.37 -8.10
C GLU A 150 -7.53 -0.82 -8.81
N ALA A 151 -7.35 -2.04 -8.33
CA ALA A 151 -7.97 -3.23 -8.92
C ALA A 151 -9.51 -3.17 -8.95
N GLY A 152 -10.13 -2.39 -8.06
CA GLY A 152 -11.57 -2.12 -8.09
C GLY A 152 -12.03 -1.18 -9.22
N GLN A 153 -11.10 -0.59 -9.97
CA GLN A 153 -11.37 0.41 -11.00
C GLN A 153 -10.65 0.14 -12.33
N ASP A 154 -9.83 -0.92 -12.41
CA ASP A 154 -9.02 -1.22 -13.59
C ASP A 154 -9.13 -2.71 -13.97
N ASP A 155 -9.89 -2.99 -15.01
CA ASP A 155 -10.16 -4.36 -15.51
C ASP A 155 -8.91 -5.01 -16.16
N ARG A 156 -7.81 -4.29 -16.34
CA ARG A 156 -6.53 -4.85 -16.84
C ARG A 156 -5.83 -5.71 -15.78
N VAL A 157 -6.20 -5.55 -14.51
CA VAL A 157 -5.63 -6.32 -13.41
C VAL A 157 -6.12 -7.77 -13.48
N ALA A 158 -5.19 -8.68 -13.72
CA ALA A 158 -5.48 -10.11 -13.85
C ALA A 158 -5.47 -10.86 -12.50
N ALA A 159 -4.75 -10.36 -11.50
CA ALA A 159 -4.73 -10.89 -10.13
C ALA A 159 -4.17 -9.88 -9.14
N VAL A 160 -4.56 -10.01 -7.87
CA VAL A 160 -4.02 -9.21 -6.77
C VAL A 160 -3.46 -10.12 -5.69
N VAL A 161 -2.27 -9.77 -5.16
CA VAL A 161 -1.68 -10.34 -3.93
C VAL A 161 -1.48 -9.19 -2.95
N ALA A 162 -2.28 -9.15 -1.91
CA ALA A 162 -2.28 -8.06 -0.93
C ALA A 162 -1.91 -8.57 0.46
N ALA A 163 -0.73 -8.19 0.95
CA ALA A 163 -0.22 -8.58 2.25
C ALA A 163 -0.44 -7.46 3.28
N GLU A 164 -1.03 -7.80 4.43
CA GLU A 164 -1.15 -6.94 5.62
C GLU A 164 -1.88 -5.60 5.34
N THR A 165 -2.94 -5.66 4.51
CA THR A 165 -3.75 -4.48 4.17
C THR A 165 -4.60 -4.01 5.34
N PHE A 166 -4.87 -2.72 5.40
CA PHE A 166 -5.97 -2.19 6.21
C PHE A 166 -7.30 -2.22 5.44
N ALA A 167 -8.43 -2.15 6.14
CA ALA A 167 -9.77 -2.15 5.53
C ALA A 167 -10.22 -0.74 5.12
N ASP A 168 -10.00 0.24 5.99
CA ASP A 168 -10.23 1.66 5.73
C ASP A 168 -9.24 2.50 6.53
N LEU A 169 -8.93 3.69 6.00
CA LEU A 169 -7.92 4.56 6.60
C LEU A 169 -8.36 5.11 7.95
N ARG A 170 -9.65 5.45 8.10
CA ARG A 170 -10.16 6.02 9.35
C ARG A 170 -9.94 5.07 10.51
N THR A 171 -10.36 3.81 10.37
CA THR A 171 -10.23 2.81 11.43
C THR A 171 -8.77 2.57 11.80
N VAL A 172 -7.90 2.29 10.82
CA VAL A 172 -6.49 1.99 11.11
C VAL A 172 -5.75 3.19 11.69
N ALA A 173 -6.10 4.41 11.30
CA ALA A 173 -5.49 5.63 11.86
C ALA A 173 -5.92 5.87 13.31
N ILE A 174 -7.18 5.56 13.67
CA ILE A 174 -7.66 5.60 15.05
C ILE A 174 -6.93 4.55 15.90
N GLU A 175 -6.82 3.32 15.42
CA GLU A 175 -6.16 2.22 16.14
C GLU A 175 -4.67 2.47 16.38
N ARG A 176 -4.00 3.15 15.45
CA ARG A 176 -2.59 3.52 15.56
C ARG A 176 -2.33 4.86 16.27
N ALA A 177 -3.40 5.59 16.63
CA ALA A 177 -3.25 6.88 17.29
C ALA A 177 -2.56 6.71 18.66
N PRO A 178 -1.67 7.63 19.05
CA PRO A 178 -1.07 7.62 20.38
C PRO A 178 -2.14 7.61 21.47
N PHE A 179 -1.93 6.83 22.53
CA PHE A 179 -2.92 6.61 23.60
C PHE A 179 -3.38 7.90 24.30
N PHE A 180 -2.61 8.99 24.20
CA PHE A 180 -2.95 10.30 24.75
C PHE A 180 -3.76 11.18 23.79
N PHE A 181 -4.03 10.72 22.57
CA PHE A 181 -4.93 11.42 21.64
C PHE A 181 -6.37 11.11 21.99
N THR A 182 -7.15 12.15 22.26
CA THR A 182 -8.60 12.01 22.39
C THR A 182 -9.26 11.89 21.02
N MET A 183 -10.48 11.36 20.96
CA MET A 183 -11.24 11.34 19.70
C MET A 183 -11.38 12.74 19.08
N GLY A 184 -11.60 13.77 19.90
CA GLY A 184 -11.66 15.14 19.40
C GLY A 184 -10.32 15.64 18.81
N THR A 185 -9.18 15.15 19.33
CA THR A 185 -7.85 15.44 18.75
C THR A 185 -7.69 14.73 17.41
N ILE A 186 -8.11 13.46 17.33
CA ILE A 186 -8.03 12.64 16.11
C ILE A 186 -8.91 13.24 15.00
N GLU A 187 -10.14 13.61 15.30
CA GLU A 187 -11.04 14.22 14.32
C GLU A 187 -10.48 15.53 13.74
N ARG A 188 -9.90 16.37 14.60
CA ARG A 188 -9.24 17.59 14.13
C ARG A 188 -7.98 17.30 13.32
N ALA A 189 -7.23 16.23 13.68
CA ALA A 189 -6.09 15.80 12.88
C ALA A 189 -6.53 15.33 11.48
N PHE A 190 -7.67 14.65 11.39
CA PHE A 190 -8.27 14.27 10.12
C PHE A 190 -8.68 15.49 9.29
N GLU A 191 -9.34 16.48 9.89
CA GLU A 191 -9.70 17.73 9.20
C GLU A 191 -8.47 18.44 8.64
N VAL A 192 -7.39 18.54 9.44
CA VAL A 192 -6.13 19.13 8.99
C VAL A 192 -5.51 18.31 7.86
N ALA A 193 -5.45 16.99 8.00
CA ALA A 193 -4.89 16.11 6.98
C ALA A 193 -5.68 16.15 5.67
N GLU A 194 -7.00 16.17 5.72
CA GLU A 194 -7.87 16.32 4.54
C GLU A 194 -7.65 17.66 3.83
N SER A 195 -7.54 18.74 4.61
CA SER A 195 -7.29 20.08 4.08
C SER A 195 -5.92 20.20 3.43
N GLU A 196 -4.87 19.70 4.08
CA GLU A 196 -3.48 19.78 3.61
C GLU A 196 -3.22 18.81 2.46
N GLY A 197 -3.69 17.57 2.58
CA GLY A 197 -3.51 16.52 1.60
C GLY A 197 -4.49 16.56 0.42
N HIS A 198 -5.49 17.46 0.45
CA HIS A 198 -6.53 17.61 -0.57
C HIS A 198 -7.27 16.30 -0.92
N PHE A 199 -7.58 15.51 0.08
CA PHE A 199 -8.29 14.23 -0.08
C PHE A 199 -9.37 14.08 1.00
N LYS A 200 -10.08 12.95 1.00
CA LYS A 200 -11.03 12.58 2.05
C LYS A 200 -10.63 11.24 2.64
N ILE A 201 -10.47 11.21 3.96
CA ILE A 201 -10.11 9.98 4.71
C ILE A 201 -11.14 8.87 4.46
N GLU A 202 -12.43 9.23 4.47
CA GLU A 202 -13.52 8.29 4.21
C GLU A 202 -13.53 7.69 2.79
N ALA A 203 -12.85 8.34 1.83
CA ALA A 203 -12.74 7.83 0.47
C ALA A 203 -11.62 6.79 0.31
N VAL A 204 -10.84 6.54 1.36
CA VAL A 204 -9.72 5.60 1.35
C VAL A 204 -10.17 4.30 2.04
N SER A 205 -10.71 3.37 1.26
CA SER A 205 -11.25 2.12 1.78
C SER A 205 -11.01 0.96 0.82
N PRO A 206 -9.96 0.14 1.06
CA PRO A 206 -9.79 -1.15 0.39
C PRO A 206 -11.00 -2.08 0.53
N GLU A 207 -11.71 -2.05 1.68
CA GLU A 207 -12.94 -2.83 1.87
C GLU A 207 -14.06 -2.38 0.90
N ALA A 208 -14.24 -1.07 0.73
CA ALA A 208 -15.23 -0.57 -0.23
C ALA A 208 -14.84 -0.94 -1.67
N ALA A 209 -13.56 -0.81 -2.03
CA ALA A 209 -13.05 -1.19 -3.33
C ALA A 209 -13.18 -2.70 -3.61
N ALA A 210 -13.03 -3.54 -2.58
CA ALA A 210 -13.15 -4.99 -2.69
C ALA A 210 -14.48 -5.45 -3.31
N ARG A 211 -15.56 -4.69 -3.11
CA ARG A 211 -16.90 -4.97 -3.65
C ARG A 211 -16.98 -4.86 -5.17
N THR A 212 -16.03 -4.20 -5.81
CA THR A 212 -15.98 -3.98 -7.25
C THR A 212 -14.85 -4.73 -7.96
N ILE A 213 -13.93 -5.37 -7.21
CA ILE A 213 -12.83 -6.12 -7.81
C ILE A 213 -13.39 -7.35 -8.52
N GLY A 214 -13.10 -7.45 -9.82
CA GLY A 214 -13.44 -8.63 -10.63
C GLY A 214 -12.30 -9.63 -10.76
N ALA A 215 -11.08 -9.24 -10.44
CA ALA A 215 -9.89 -10.08 -10.49
C ALA A 215 -9.79 -11.02 -9.28
N PRO A 216 -9.15 -12.22 -9.41
CA PRO A 216 -8.78 -13.05 -8.28
C PRO A 216 -7.91 -12.33 -7.24
N VAL A 217 -8.24 -12.41 -5.94
CA VAL A 217 -7.51 -11.75 -4.86
C VAL A 217 -7.01 -12.76 -3.83
N LEU A 218 -5.69 -12.73 -3.57
CA LEU A 218 -5.05 -13.41 -2.45
C LEU A 218 -4.70 -12.37 -1.38
N LEU A 219 -5.31 -12.51 -0.21
CA LEU A 219 -4.95 -11.76 0.98
C LEU A 219 -4.00 -12.60 1.85
N ILE A 220 -2.99 -11.97 2.42
CA ILE A 220 -2.02 -12.60 3.32
C ILE A 220 -1.88 -11.70 4.54
N HIS A 221 -1.92 -12.26 5.76
CA HIS A 221 -1.79 -11.45 6.96
C HIS A 221 -1.09 -12.20 8.09
N GLY A 222 -0.27 -11.51 8.86
CA GLY A 222 0.36 -12.07 10.05
C GLY A 222 -0.66 -12.24 11.17
N SER A 223 -0.72 -13.42 11.81
CA SER A 223 -1.73 -13.69 12.85
C SER A 223 -1.49 -12.90 14.16
N THR A 224 -0.28 -12.34 14.33
CA THR A 224 0.11 -11.53 15.49
C THR A 224 0.49 -10.11 15.10
N ASP A 225 -0.09 -9.62 14.01
CA ASP A 225 0.09 -8.23 13.59
C ASP A 225 -0.73 -7.31 14.51
N HIS A 226 -0.02 -6.51 15.30
CA HIS A 226 -0.59 -5.55 16.24
C HIS A 226 -0.60 -4.11 15.68
N GLU A 227 0.08 -3.88 14.56
CA GLU A 227 0.09 -2.56 13.89
C GLU A 227 -1.12 -2.39 12.98
N THR A 228 -1.47 -3.46 12.26
CA THR A 228 -2.69 -3.57 11.46
C THR A 228 -3.30 -4.92 11.80
N PRO A 229 -4.28 -5.00 12.70
CA PRO A 229 -4.87 -6.28 13.11
C PRO A 229 -5.41 -7.08 11.94
N PRO A 230 -5.31 -8.44 11.94
CA PRO A 230 -5.76 -9.29 10.83
C PRO A 230 -7.26 -9.18 10.54
N GLU A 231 -8.04 -8.60 11.44
CA GLU A 231 -9.44 -8.24 11.24
C GLU A 231 -9.65 -7.33 10.04
N HIS A 232 -8.71 -6.46 9.74
CA HIS A 232 -8.74 -5.62 8.53
C HIS A 232 -8.76 -6.48 7.25
N SER A 233 -7.86 -7.47 7.14
CA SER A 233 -7.90 -8.38 5.99
C SER A 233 -9.15 -9.27 5.98
N ARG A 234 -9.72 -9.63 7.12
CA ARG A 234 -11.00 -10.36 7.18
C ARG A 234 -12.14 -9.52 6.62
N ARG A 235 -12.24 -8.25 7.01
CA ARG A 235 -13.26 -7.32 6.48
C ARG A 235 -13.14 -7.17 4.96
N VAL A 236 -11.91 -6.99 4.45
CA VAL A 236 -11.66 -6.92 3.00
C VAL A 236 -12.05 -8.25 2.34
N PHE A 237 -11.66 -9.40 2.92
CA PHE A 237 -12.01 -10.72 2.41
C PHE A 237 -13.51 -10.93 2.31
N ASP A 238 -14.27 -10.55 3.33
CA ASP A 238 -15.73 -10.70 3.34
C ASP A 238 -16.40 -9.86 2.26
N ALA A 239 -15.83 -8.70 1.92
CA ALA A 239 -16.32 -7.81 0.88
C ALA A 239 -15.98 -8.24 -0.56
N LEU A 240 -14.95 -9.09 -0.75
CA LEU A 240 -14.52 -9.58 -2.05
C LEU A 240 -15.49 -10.60 -2.64
N HIS A 241 -15.51 -10.69 -3.96
CA HIS A 241 -16.12 -11.79 -4.72
C HIS A 241 -15.10 -12.91 -5.00
N ASP A 242 -15.59 -14.11 -5.28
CA ASP A 242 -14.73 -15.21 -5.74
C ASP A 242 -14.18 -14.95 -7.16
N PRO A 243 -12.95 -15.42 -7.46
CA PRO A 243 -12.05 -16.21 -6.63
C PRO A 243 -11.28 -15.40 -5.61
N LYS A 244 -11.37 -15.75 -4.33
CA LYS A 244 -10.64 -15.11 -3.24
C LYS A 244 -10.02 -16.12 -2.28
N GLN A 245 -8.92 -15.76 -1.64
CA GLN A 245 -8.30 -16.57 -0.57
C GLN A 245 -7.70 -15.65 0.48
N LEU A 246 -7.76 -16.07 1.75
CA LEU A 246 -7.06 -15.42 2.86
C LEU A 246 -6.12 -16.44 3.53
N ILE A 247 -4.85 -16.08 3.66
CA ILE A 247 -3.85 -16.85 4.39
C ILE A 247 -3.45 -16.07 5.65
N LEU A 248 -3.71 -16.66 6.81
CA LEU A 248 -3.19 -16.14 8.08
C LEU A 248 -1.90 -16.88 8.41
N VAL A 249 -0.78 -16.12 8.49
CA VAL A 249 0.56 -16.68 8.75
C VAL A 249 0.80 -16.74 10.25
N PRO A 250 0.90 -17.94 10.83
CA PRO A 250 1.03 -18.09 12.28
C PRO A 250 2.28 -17.41 12.83
N GLY A 251 2.11 -16.60 13.90
CA GLY A 251 3.20 -15.93 14.60
C GLY A 251 3.94 -14.87 13.79
N ALA A 252 3.40 -14.44 12.63
CA ALA A 252 3.95 -13.31 11.90
C ALA A 252 3.33 -12.01 12.42
N GLY A 253 4.15 -11.00 12.65
CA GLY A 253 3.75 -9.61 12.88
C GLY A 253 3.65 -8.81 11.57
N HIS A 254 3.55 -7.48 11.68
CA HIS A 254 3.52 -6.60 10.50
C HIS A 254 4.80 -6.70 9.68
N ASN A 255 4.68 -6.71 8.35
CA ASN A 255 5.79 -6.89 7.38
C ASN A 255 6.56 -8.24 7.51
N GLN A 256 5.93 -9.27 8.10
CA GLN A 256 6.56 -10.58 8.31
C GLN A 256 5.80 -11.73 7.65
N SER A 257 4.68 -11.48 7.00
CA SER A 257 3.83 -12.54 6.44
C SER A 257 4.37 -13.13 5.13
N LEU A 258 5.15 -12.38 4.35
CA LEU A 258 5.75 -12.85 3.10
C LEU A 258 7.03 -13.66 3.37
N ARG A 259 6.89 -14.85 3.95
CA ARG A 259 8.01 -15.72 4.35
C ARG A 259 7.71 -17.19 4.12
N GLY A 260 8.80 -18.01 4.06
CA GLY A 260 8.71 -19.46 4.05
C GLY A 260 7.81 -20.01 2.93
N GLU A 261 6.89 -20.90 3.31
CA GLU A 261 6.02 -21.61 2.39
C GLU A 261 4.95 -20.74 1.74
N VAL A 262 4.63 -19.59 2.31
CA VAL A 262 3.66 -18.63 1.74
C VAL A 262 4.01 -18.27 0.30
N TRP A 263 5.30 -18.23 -0.04
CA TRP A 263 5.73 -17.99 -1.41
C TRP A 263 5.28 -19.05 -2.40
N GLN A 264 5.16 -20.30 -1.97
CA GLN A 264 4.65 -21.38 -2.82
C GLN A 264 3.14 -21.24 -3.01
N ASP A 265 2.42 -20.75 -1.99
CA ASP A 265 0.99 -20.45 -2.10
C ASP A 265 0.74 -19.31 -3.09
N ILE A 266 1.53 -18.23 -3.00
CA ILE A 266 1.49 -17.09 -3.94
C ILE A 266 1.72 -17.58 -5.36
N ASP A 267 2.76 -18.41 -5.58
CA ASP A 267 3.08 -18.94 -6.90
C ASP A 267 1.92 -19.75 -7.48
N ARG A 268 1.38 -20.68 -6.69
CA ARG A 268 0.23 -21.51 -7.11
C ARG A 268 -1.02 -20.67 -7.38
N TRP A 269 -1.24 -19.63 -6.57
CA TRP A 269 -2.36 -18.72 -6.76
C TRP A 269 -2.27 -17.97 -8.08
N ILE A 270 -1.13 -17.33 -8.34
CA ILE A 270 -0.90 -16.58 -9.59
C ILE A 270 -1.00 -17.52 -10.80
N ASP A 271 -0.42 -18.74 -10.73
CA ASP A 271 -0.49 -19.70 -11.82
C ASP A 271 -1.94 -20.09 -12.13
N ARG A 272 -2.78 -20.33 -11.12
CA ARG A 272 -4.21 -20.61 -11.31
C ARG A 272 -4.96 -19.41 -11.87
N ALA A 273 -4.74 -18.23 -11.30
CA ALA A 273 -5.42 -17.00 -11.72
C ALA A 273 -5.16 -16.68 -13.19
N LEU A 274 -3.92 -16.88 -13.67
CA LEU A 274 -3.55 -16.58 -15.05
C LEU A 274 -3.87 -17.73 -16.03
N SER A 275 -4.17 -18.94 -15.54
CA SER A 275 -4.58 -20.07 -16.38
C SER A 275 -6.08 -20.10 -16.67
N THR A 276 -6.88 -19.36 -15.90
CA THR A 276 -8.32 -19.25 -16.11
C THR A 276 -8.60 -18.15 -17.13
N PRO A 277 -9.25 -18.43 -18.27
CA PRO A 277 -9.63 -17.38 -19.20
C PRO A 277 -10.50 -16.32 -18.48
N THR A 278 -10.08 -15.08 -18.48
CA THR A 278 -10.94 -13.97 -18.07
C THR A 278 -12.13 -13.91 -19.03
N VAL A 279 -13.32 -14.18 -18.54
CA VAL A 279 -14.55 -13.91 -19.31
C VAL A 279 -14.71 -12.39 -19.31
N PRO A 280 -14.66 -11.73 -20.48
CA PRO A 280 -14.94 -10.29 -20.54
C PRO A 280 -16.36 -10.02 -20.00
N ARG A 281 -16.48 -9.06 -19.12
CA ARG A 281 -17.79 -8.56 -18.66
C ARG A 281 -18.43 -7.66 -19.70
#